data_97d71504d4e1a3fd11ad2eddb2a8e694
#
_entry.id   97d71504d4e1a3fd11ad2eddb2a8e694
#
_cell.length_a   1.000
_cell.length_b   1.000
_cell.length_c   1.000
_cell.angle_alpha   90.00
_cell.angle_beta   90.00
_cell.angle_gamma   90.00
#
_symmetry.space_group_name_H-M   'P 1'
#
loop_
_entity.id
_entity.type
_entity.pdbx_description
1 polymer ?
#
loop_
_entity_poly.entity_id
_entity_poly.type
_entity_poly.pdbx_seq_one_letter_code
_entity_poly.pdbx_strand_id
1 'polypeptide(L)'
;MAAVLRSGFWALVVLVSTSSQSSFERQLSVQLNPGWTTTSPPPGGDLLHVRAFGDNDTLHYLFCSQGAPTLLLIHTNSSSSTVQVDWPLFLARNTSGSLKVEPESSILHSTAVVFSRLLEYDDVNDTADPTSDLFPPYELQNFTWSRLNLTGDSARLCGASSSSSGVLCLQLSVFKTDGRGQTWPRLLHTANSSQLEVWIDGLLPRATRSRFLLELQAVGGAYPLSRVEVHRSIDDEYTPSIFKASHWVSAANGSSDVRSFVQWKPVAYRRSDPALEEATPCSHSEPRWQSGETTAAASGLVQAFDSDLDTFGLNVSFGLAGEPFYNSTKFLSWTVLVGVGSPPVDSFSPLVVAIMAVGLGTPVVLLLLGGLWVCLSKKAADSTTAYEPIN
;
A
#
# COMPACT_ATOMS: atom_id res chain seq x y z
N MET A 1 67.90 -3.72 -29.85
CA MET A 1 66.72 -4.52 -30.25
C MET A 1 65.58 -4.21 -29.27
N ALA A 2 64.64 -3.44 -29.73
CA ALA A 2 63.52 -3.04 -28.92
C ALA A 2 62.38 -4.07 -29.07
N ALA A 3 62.03 -4.72 -27.97
CA ALA A 3 60.84 -5.60 -27.92
C ALA A 3 59.63 -4.77 -27.46
N VAL A 4 58.69 -4.60 -28.37
CA VAL A 4 57.43 -3.93 -28.16
C VAL A 4 56.51 -4.89 -27.37
N LEU A 5 56.24 -4.56 -26.06
CA LEU A 5 55.18 -5.20 -25.32
C LEU A 5 53.86 -4.63 -25.79
N ARG A 6 53.09 -5.42 -26.55
CA ARG A 6 51.65 -5.19 -26.81
C ARG A 6 50.90 -5.57 -25.54
N SER A 7 50.46 -4.59 -24.77
CA SER A 7 49.46 -4.76 -23.68
C SER A 7 48.12 -4.94 -24.33
N GLY A 8 47.64 -6.16 -24.35
CA GLY A 8 46.25 -6.47 -24.73
C GLY A 8 45.30 -6.06 -23.60
N PHE A 9 44.56 -4.98 -23.77
CA PHE A 9 43.49 -4.56 -22.91
C PHE A 9 42.28 -5.48 -23.23
N TRP A 10 42.04 -6.48 -22.39
CA TRP A 10 40.82 -7.25 -22.43
C TRP A 10 39.71 -6.44 -21.74
N ALA A 11 38.89 -5.76 -22.52
CA ALA A 11 37.67 -5.20 -22.06
C ALA A 11 36.69 -6.33 -21.71
N LEU A 12 36.45 -6.55 -20.45
CA LEU A 12 35.41 -7.48 -19.99
C LEU A 12 34.07 -6.82 -20.27
N VAL A 13 33.49 -7.11 -21.43
CA VAL A 13 32.11 -6.71 -21.75
C VAL A 13 31.20 -7.67 -20.99
N VAL A 14 30.69 -7.23 -19.85
CA VAL A 14 29.60 -7.90 -19.15
C VAL A 14 28.33 -7.62 -19.96
N LEU A 15 27.96 -8.55 -20.82
CA LEU A 15 26.64 -8.58 -21.44
C LEU A 15 25.61 -8.87 -20.34
N VAL A 16 25.04 -7.82 -19.78
CA VAL A 16 23.82 -7.92 -18.97
C VAL A 16 22.70 -8.23 -19.97
N SER A 17 22.41 -9.51 -20.15
CA SER A 17 21.19 -9.94 -20.82
C SER A 17 20.02 -9.47 -19.96
N THR A 18 19.40 -8.36 -20.34
CA THR A 18 18.08 -7.99 -19.82
C THR A 18 17.10 -9.02 -20.37
N SER A 19 16.86 -10.09 -19.62
CA SER A 19 15.67 -10.89 -19.82
C SER A 19 14.50 -9.94 -19.58
N SER A 20 13.75 -9.60 -20.62
CA SER A 20 12.42 -9.03 -20.47
C SER A 20 11.58 -10.11 -19.78
N GLN A 21 11.54 -10.10 -18.45
CA GLN A 21 10.51 -10.79 -17.74
C GLN A 21 9.19 -10.20 -18.25
N SER A 22 8.38 -11.01 -18.91
CA SER A 22 7.00 -10.63 -19.21
C SER A 22 6.37 -10.28 -17.86
N SER A 23 6.16 -8.99 -17.61
CA SER A 23 5.49 -8.54 -16.40
C SER A 23 4.10 -9.16 -16.40
N PHE A 24 3.74 -9.83 -15.33
CA PHE A 24 2.38 -10.34 -15.14
C PHE A 24 1.42 -9.15 -15.25
N GLU A 25 0.41 -9.29 -16.10
CA GLU A 25 -0.59 -8.25 -16.34
C GLU A 25 -1.98 -8.84 -16.16
N ARG A 26 -2.82 -8.12 -15.39
CA ARG A 26 -4.25 -8.41 -15.23
C ARG A 26 -5.07 -7.59 -16.19
N GLN A 27 -6.15 -8.17 -16.69
CA GLN A 27 -7.17 -7.41 -17.41
C GLN A 27 -8.19 -6.85 -16.43
N LEU A 28 -8.56 -5.58 -16.60
CA LEU A 28 -9.55 -4.91 -15.76
C LEU A 28 -10.89 -4.74 -16.48
N SER A 29 -11.95 -5.02 -15.75
CA SER A 29 -13.33 -4.69 -16.12
C SER A 29 -13.96 -3.90 -15.00
N VAL A 30 -14.47 -2.71 -15.31
CA VAL A 30 -15.05 -1.77 -14.33
C VAL A 30 -16.55 -1.67 -14.56
N GLN A 31 -17.33 -1.86 -13.51
CA GLN A 31 -18.77 -1.75 -13.52
C GLN A 31 -19.25 -0.90 -12.35
N LEU A 32 -20.01 0.15 -12.67
CA LEU A 32 -20.71 0.95 -11.66
C LEU A 32 -22.12 0.38 -11.47
N ASN A 33 -22.47 0.12 -10.22
CA ASN A 33 -23.77 -0.44 -9.83
C ASN A 33 -24.14 -1.72 -10.62
N PRO A 34 -23.33 -2.79 -10.53
CA PRO A 34 -23.52 -4.00 -11.29
C PRO A 34 -24.93 -4.59 -11.08
N GLY A 35 -25.64 -4.89 -12.17
CA GLY A 35 -27.00 -5.44 -12.12
C GLY A 35 -28.11 -4.42 -11.78
N TRP A 36 -27.79 -3.14 -11.56
CA TRP A 36 -28.80 -2.10 -11.37
C TRP A 36 -29.46 -1.73 -12.70
N THR A 37 -30.77 -1.83 -12.77
CA THR A 37 -31.52 -1.72 -14.07
C THR A 37 -32.30 -0.42 -14.22
N THR A 38 -32.43 0.39 -13.15
CA THR A 38 -33.17 1.64 -13.22
C THR A 38 -32.32 2.81 -13.72
N THR A 39 -32.94 3.79 -14.34
CA THR A 39 -32.27 4.99 -14.85
C THR A 39 -31.78 5.94 -13.74
N SER A 40 -32.44 5.93 -12.59
CA SER A 40 -32.00 6.65 -11.39
C SER A 40 -30.95 5.82 -10.63
N PRO A 41 -29.90 6.44 -10.11
CA PRO A 41 -28.88 5.71 -9.34
C PRO A 41 -29.46 5.12 -8.05
N PRO A 42 -28.83 4.06 -7.50
CA PRO A 42 -29.33 3.43 -6.28
C PRO A 42 -29.34 4.43 -5.12
N PRO A 43 -30.35 4.37 -4.23
CA PRO A 43 -30.40 5.25 -3.06
C PRO A 43 -29.26 4.91 -2.08
N GLY A 44 -28.76 5.94 -1.38
CA GLY A 44 -27.77 5.78 -0.31
C GLY A 44 -26.31 5.65 -0.74
N GLY A 45 -26.00 5.50 -2.03
CA GLY A 45 -24.65 5.46 -2.55
C GLY A 45 -24.45 4.49 -3.71
N ASP A 46 -23.32 4.60 -4.36
CA ASP A 46 -22.93 3.75 -5.47
C ASP A 46 -22.11 2.55 -4.99
N LEU A 47 -22.15 1.46 -5.77
CA LEU A 47 -21.28 0.31 -5.66
C LEU A 47 -20.40 0.22 -6.91
N LEU A 48 -19.10 0.35 -6.75
CA LEU A 48 -18.13 0.08 -7.81
C LEU A 48 -17.68 -1.36 -7.71
N HIS A 49 -17.64 -2.07 -8.83
CA HIS A 49 -17.01 -3.36 -8.97
C HIS A 49 -15.90 -3.26 -10.03
N VAL A 50 -14.66 -3.50 -9.60
CA VAL A 50 -13.51 -3.67 -10.50
C VAL A 50 -13.10 -5.13 -10.45
N ARG A 51 -13.21 -5.79 -11.58
CA ARG A 51 -12.79 -7.17 -11.76
C ARG A 51 -11.44 -7.19 -12.44
N ALA A 52 -10.42 -7.68 -11.73
CA ALA A 52 -9.05 -7.82 -12.21
C ALA A 52 -8.73 -9.30 -12.40
N PHE A 53 -8.80 -9.80 -13.63
CA PHE A 53 -8.65 -11.22 -13.91
C PHE A 53 -7.29 -11.52 -14.57
N GLY A 54 -6.68 -12.61 -14.12
CA GLY A 54 -5.50 -13.23 -14.66
C GLY A 54 -5.85 -14.50 -15.44
N ASP A 55 -4.85 -15.35 -15.70
CA ASP A 55 -5.04 -16.60 -16.46
C ASP A 55 -5.91 -17.61 -15.71
N ASN A 56 -5.72 -17.74 -14.38
CA ASN A 56 -6.34 -18.77 -13.56
C ASN A 56 -7.08 -18.24 -12.33
N ASP A 57 -7.07 -16.94 -12.09
CA ASP A 57 -7.65 -16.33 -10.91
C ASP A 57 -8.33 -14.99 -11.23
N THR A 58 -9.12 -14.50 -10.29
CA THR A 58 -9.72 -13.16 -10.36
C THR A 58 -9.67 -12.50 -8.99
N LEU A 59 -9.36 -11.20 -9.00
CA LEU A 59 -9.54 -10.31 -7.86
C LEU A 59 -10.75 -9.42 -8.12
N HIS A 60 -11.70 -9.44 -7.20
CA HIS A 60 -12.85 -8.56 -7.22
C HIS A 60 -12.65 -7.47 -6.19
N TYR A 61 -12.53 -6.22 -6.63
CA TYR A 61 -12.50 -5.04 -5.78
C TYR A 61 -13.89 -4.41 -5.80
N LEU A 62 -14.54 -4.39 -4.65
CA LEU A 62 -15.83 -3.76 -4.46
C LEU A 62 -15.67 -2.55 -3.56
N PHE A 63 -16.03 -1.37 -4.05
CA PHE A 63 -15.91 -0.13 -3.31
C PHE A 63 -17.28 0.56 -3.20
N CYS A 64 -17.69 0.85 -1.97
CA CYS A 64 -19.03 1.31 -1.70
C CYS A 64 -19.08 2.28 -0.53
N SER A 65 -20.02 3.23 -0.58
CA SER A 65 -20.35 4.19 0.47
C SER A 65 -21.74 3.98 1.09
N GLN A 66 -22.31 2.80 0.92
CA GLN A 66 -23.51 2.40 1.66
C GLN A 66 -23.15 2.21 3.16
N GLY A 67 -23.30 3.29 3.94
CA GLY A 67 -22.72 3.41 5.28
C GLY A 67 -21.31 3.94 5.26
N ALA A 68 -20.41 3.38 6.06
CA ALA A 68 -19.00 3.74 6.06
C ALA A 68 -18.32 3.28 4.76
N PRO A 69 -17.44 4.10 4.14
CA PRO A 69 -16.71 3.71 2.95
C PRO A 69 -15.93 2.43 3.17
N THR A 70 -16.11 1.49 2.28
CA THR A 70 -15.55 0.15 2.41
C THR A 70 -14.98 -0.33 1.09
N LEU A 71 -13.76 -0.86 1.15
CA LEU A 71 -13.17 -1.65 0.08
C LEU A 71 -13.19 -3.13 0.48
N LEU A 72 -13.96 -3.94 -0.24
CA LEU A 72 -13.97 -5.41 -0.12
C LEU A 72 -13.16 -5.99 -1.27
N LEU A 73 -12.16 -6.78 -0.93
CA LEU A 73 -11.31 -7.52 -1.86
C LEU A 73 -11.60 -9.00 -1.74
N ILE A 74 -11.95 -9.65 -2.84
CA ILE A 74 -12.23 -11.09 -2.90
C ILE A 74 -11.31 -11.72 -3.93
N HIS A 75 -10.57 -12.74 -3.53
CA HIS A 75 -9.70 -13.54 -4.38
C HIS A 75 -10.35 -14.88 -4.70
N THR A 76 -10.42 -15.21 -5.99
CA THR A 76 -11.01 -16.47 -6.48
C THR A 76 -10.00 -17.22 -7.34
N ASN A 77 -10.08 -18.55 -7.37
CA ASN A 77 -9.27 -19.41 -8.23
C ASN A 77 -9.93 -19.67 -9.61
N SER A 78 -10.71 -18.73 -10.09
CA SER A 78 -11.38 -18.81 -11.38
C SER A 78 -11.22 -17.51 -12.16
N SER A 79 -10.76 -17.61 -13.42
CA SER A 79 -10.69 -16.46 -14.32
C SER A 79 -12.06 -16.01 -14.84
N SER A 80 -13.11 -16.79 -14.62
CA SER A 80 -14.48 -16.51 -15.06
C SER A 80 -15.44 -16.13 -13.92
N SER A 81 -14.96 -16.01 -12.68
CA SER A 81 -15.82 -15.65 -11.55
C SER A 81 -16.47 -14.28 -11.74
N THR A 82 -17.70 -14.14 -11.24
CA THR A 82 -18.51 -12.92 -11.34
C THR A 82 -19.12 -12.56 -10.01
N VAL A 83 -19.49 -11.30 -9.86
CA VAL A 83 -20.23 -10.79 -8.69
C VAL A 83 -21.66 -10.52 -9.09
N GLN A 84 -22.60 -11.00 -8.29
CA GLN A 84 -24.03 -10.73 -8.41
C GLN A 84 -24.52 -9.95 -7.20
N VAL A 85 -25.36 -8.94 -7.44
CA VAL A 85 -25.95 -8.08 -6.40
C VAL A 85 -27.47 -8.17 -6.50
N ASP A 86 -28.10 -8.64 -5.43
CA ASP A 86 -29.55 -8.48 -5.22
C ASP A 86 -29.78 -7.11 -4.57
N TRP A 87 -30.08 -6.12 -5.39
CA TRP A 87 -30.21 -4.74 -4.95
C TRP A 87 -31.32 -4.51 -3.91
N PRO A 88 -32.53 -5.10 -4.03
CA PRO A 88 -33.53 -5.01 -2.97
C PRO A 88 -33.03 -5.48 -1.62
N LEU A 89 -32.35 -6.63 -1.56
CA LEU A 89 -31.79 -7.17 -0.33
C LEU A 89 -30.59 -6.33 0.16
N PHE A 90 -29.74 -5.88 -0.76
CA PHE A 90 -28.57 -5.05 -0.44
C PHE A 90 -28.98 -3.71 0.19
N LEU A 91 -29.98 -3.03 -0.39
CA LEU A 91 -30.50 -1.77 0.13
C LEU A 91 -31.26 -1.94 1.45
N ALA A 92 -31.93 -3.09 1.62
CA ALA A 92 -32.57 -3.44 2.90
C ALA A 92 -31.57 -3.88 3.98
N ARG A 93 -30.26 -3.91 3.65
CA ARG A 93 -29.19 -4.41 4.52
C ARG A 93 -29.46 -5.83 5.03
N ASN A 94 -29.97 -6.67 4.16
CA ASN A 94 -30.21 -8.07 4.47
C ASN A 94 -28.92 -8.87 4.19
N THR A 95 -28.41 -9.58 5.22
CA THR A 95 -27.17 -10.35 5.14
C THR A 95 -27.26 -11.60 4.28
N SER A 96 -28.47 -12.13 4.06
CA SER A 96 -28.65 -13.41 3.37
C SER A 96 -28.58 -13.26 1.85
N GLY A 97 -27.36 -13.27 1.29
CA GLY A 97 -27.16 -13.43 -0.15
C GLY A 97 -27.45 -12.21 -0.99
N SER A 98 -27.39 -11.02 -0.40
CA SER A 98 -27.52 -9.76 -1.15
C SER A 98 -26.34 -9.49 -2.08
N LEU A 99 -25.15 -10.03 -1.76
CA LEU A 99 -23.97 -10.01 -2.62
C LEU A 99 -23.37 -11.41 -2.67
N LYS A 100 -23.16 -11.94 -3.87
CA LYS A 100 -22.64 -13.28 -4.11
C LYS A 100 -21.52 -13.26 -5.14
N VAL A 101 -20.55 -14.16 -4.97
CA VAL A 101 -19.55 -14.48 -5.99
C VAL A 101 -19.88 -15.84 -6.59
N GLU A 102 -19.90 -15.92 -7.90
CA GLU A 102 -20.15 -17.18 -8.60
C GLU A 102 -18.95 -17.61 -9.44
N PRO A 103 -18.54 -18.89 -9.33
CA PRO A 103 -19.01 -19.89 -8.38
C PRO A 103 -18.46 -19.63 -6.95
N GLU A 104 -19.29 -19.80 -5.93
CA GLU A 104 -18.93 -19.56 -4.52
C GLU A 104 -17.72 -20.42 -4.08
N SER A 105 -17.66 -21.67 -4.58
CA SER A 105 -16.56 -22.58 -4.31
C SER A 105 -15.19 -22.11 -4.84
N SER A 106 -15.17 -21.07 -5.67
CA SER A 106 -13.91 -20.49 -6.17
C SER A 106 -13.27 -19.49 -5.22
N ILE A 107 -13.96 -19.05 -4.18
CA ILE A 107 -13.45 -18.08 -3.24
C ILE A 107 -12.30 -18.71 -2.43
N LEU A 108 -11.12 -18.12 -2.54
CA LEU A 108 -9.94 -18.50 -1.77
C LEU A 108 -9.81 -17.69 -0.48
N HIS A 109 -10.15 -16.40 -0.56
CA HIS A 109 -10.00 -15.47 0.54
C HIS A 109 -10.76 -14.17 0.26
N SER A 110 -11.23 -13.53 1.32
CA SER A 110 -11.81 -12.19 1.27
C SER A 110 -11.30 -11.33 2.42
N THR A 111 -11.20 -10.02 2.18
CA THR A 111 -10.84 -9.03 3.18
C THR A 111 -11.57 -7.74 2.88
N ALA A 112 -12.24 -7.18 3.88
CA ALA A 112 -12.83 -5.85 3.79
C ALA A 112 -12.05 -4.87 4.66
N VAL A 113 -11.77 -3.67 4.11
CA VAL A 113 -11.20 -2.54 4.84
C VAL A 113 -12.27 -1.46 4.92
N VAL A 114 -12.72 -1.17 6.13
CA VAL A 114 -13.76 -0.19 6.45
C VAL A 114 -13.11 1.04 7.03
N PHE A 115 -13.40 2.21 6.47
CA PHE A 115 -13.04 3.51 7.03
C PHE A 115 -14.16 3.91 7.99
N SER A 116 -13.99 3.63 9.29
CA SER A 116 -15.07 3.70 10.26
C SER A 116 -15.25 5.10 10.84
N ARG A 117 -14.17 5.70 11.30
CA ARG A 117 -14.19 6.96 12.03
C ARG A 117 -13.03 7.86 11.68
N LEU A 118 -13.29 9.16 11.66
CA LEU A 118 -12.28 10.19 11.76
C LEU A 118 -12.37 10.77 13.18
N LEU A 119 -11.27 10.67 13.93
CA LEU A 119 -11.19 11.20 15.28
C LEU A 119 -10.32 12.46 15.29
N GLU A 120 -10.64 13.36 16.20
CA GLU A 120 -9.94 14.64 16.39
C GLU A 120 -9.65 14.81 17.87
N TYR A 121 -8.49 15.36 18.20
CA TYR A 121 -8.12 15.71 19.57
C TYR A 121 -7.38 17.04 19.62
N ASP A 122 -7.52 17.75 20.76
CA ASP A 122 -6.77 18.97 21.02
C ASP A 122 -5.42 18.63 21.68
N ASP A 123 -4.35 18.71 20.92
CA ASP A 123 -2.99 18.43 21.39
C ASP A 123 -2.38 19.66 22.08
N VAL A 124 -2.97 20.06 23.20
CA VAL A 124 -2.59 21.27 23.97
C VAL A 124 -1.11 21.26 24.35
N ASN A 125 -0.58 20.09 24.68
CA ASN A 125 0.81 19.91 25.13
C ASN A 125 1.79 19.62 24.00
N ASP A 126 1.30 19.54 22.76
CA ASP A 126 2.09 19.21 21.57
C ASP A 126 2.92 17.91 21.76
N THR A 127 2.23 16.86 22.17
CA THR A 127 2.82 15.52 22.39
C THR A 127 2.64 14.59 21.22
N ALA A 128 1.68 14.91 20.33
CA ALA A 128 1.16 14.02 19.28
C ALA A 128 0.63 12.68 19.83
N ASP A 129 0.20 12.67 21.09
CA ASP A 129 -0.37 11.51 21.77
C ASP A 129 -1.90 11.60 21.78
N PRO A 130 -2.61 10.71 21.06
CA PRO A 130 -4.07 10.75 20.96
C PRO A 130 -4.82 10.21 22.20
N THR A 131 -4.14 9.92 23.30
CA THR A 131 -4.77 9.33 24.48
C THR A 131 -5.59 10.31 25.32
N SER A 132 -5.40 11.64 25.14
CA SER A 132 -6.10 12.70 25.87
C SER A 132 -7.06 13.47 24.98
N ASP A 133 -8.14 13.99 25.60
CA ASP A 133 -9.05 15.03 25.07
C ASP A 133 -9.60 14.79 23.65
N LEU A 134 -10.04 13.56 23.37
CA LEU A 134 -10.74 13.22 22.13
C LEU A 134 -12.09 13.93 22.05
N PHE A 135 -12.32 14.63 20.95
CA PHE A 135 -13.65 15.13 20.62
C PHE A 135 -14.58 13.97 20.20
N PRO A 136 -15.91 14.18 20.23
CA PRO A 136 -16.84 13.21 19.67
C PRO A 136 -16.43 12.83 18.23
N PRO A 137 -16.39 11.53 17.89
CA PRO A 137 -15.90 11.07 16.59
C PRO A 137 -16.79 11.54 15.45
N TYR A 138 -16.19 11.73 14.29
CA TYR A 138 -16.91 11.79 13.03
C TYR A 138 -17.15 10.35 12.57
N GLU A 139 -18.37 9.84 12.76
CA GLU A 139 -18.78 8.53 12.27
C GLU A 139 -18.95 8.61 10.74
N LEU A 140 -18.09 7.95 9.97
CA LEU A 140 -18.09 8.07 8.49
C LEU A 140 -19.32 7.46 7.85
N GLN A 141 -20.01 6.53 8.53
CA GLN A 141 -21.31 6.03 8.11
C GLN A 141 -22.43 7.12 8.07
N ASN A 142 -22.25 8.21 8.82
CA ASN A 142 -23.21 9.32 8.93
C ASN A 142 -22.86 10.47 7.97
N PHE A 143 -21.80 10.35 7.17
CA PHE A 143 -21.46 11.36 6.17
C PHE A 143 -22.44 11.31 5.00
N THR A 144 -22.70 12.47 4.42
CA THR A 144 -23.38 12.55 3.12
C THR A 144 -22.34 12.35 2.03
N TRP A 145 -22.32 11.16 1.45
CA TRP A 145 -21.37 10.80 0.40
C TRP A 145 -21.87 11.23 -0.98
N SER A 146 -20.96 11.75 -1.79
CA SER A 146 -21.21 12.06 -3.21
C SER A 146 -21.41 10.77 -4.02
N ARG A 147 -21.83 10.92 -5.27
CA ARG A 147 -21.73 9.82 -6.23
C ARG A 147 -20.26 9.53 -6.56
N LEU A 148 -19.99 8.26 -6.90
CA LEU A 148 -18.67 7.86 -7.38
C LEU A 148 -18.35 8.55 -8.70
N ASN A 149 -17.24 9.29 -8.73
CA ASN A 149 -16.73 9.91 -9.93
C ASN A 149 -15.61 9.04 -10.52
N LEU A 150 -15.87 8.45 -11.68
CA LEU A 150 -14.91 7.62 -12.39
C LEU A 150 -14.06 8.51 -13.32
N THR A 151 -12.75 8.45 -13.18
CA THR A 151 -11.80 9.19 -14.01
C THR A 151 -10.66 8.25 -14.41
N GLY A 152 -10.67 7.81 -15.68
CA GLY A 152 -9.70 6.82 -16.14
C GLY A 152 -9.78 5.52 -15.33
N ASP A 153 -8.66 5.13 -14.72
CA ASP A 153 -8.54 3.90 -13.92
C ASP A 153 -8.79 4.15 -12.41
N SER A 154 -9.32 5.32 -12.04
CA SER A 154 -9.60 5.67 -10.65
C SER A 154 -11.07 6.02 -10.40
N ALA A 155 -11.51 5.79 -9.16
CA ALA A 155 -12.85 6.13 -8.68
C ALA A 155 -12.75 6.97 -7.41
N ARG A 156 -13.33 8.17 -7.43
CA ARG A 156 -13.30 9.10 -6.30
C ARG A 156 -14.66 9.26 -5.65
N LEU A 157 -14.65 9.28 -4.34
CA LEU A 157 -15.79 9.45 -3.47
C LEU A 157 -15.47 10.54 -2.45
N CYS A 158 -16.34 11.54 -2.28
CA CYS A 158 -16.17 12.58 -1.26
C CYS A 158 -17.41 12.63 -0.37
N GLY A 159 -17.21 12.81 0.92
CA GLY A 159 -18.26 12.91 1.91
C GLY A 159 -18.09 14.13 2.80
N ALA A 160 -19.21 14.68 3.26
CA ALA A 160 -19.25 15.78 4.20
C ALA A 160 -20.06 15.42 5.45
N SER A 161 -19.58 15.90 6.60
CA SER A 161 -20.36 15.83 7.83
C SER A 161 -21.39 16.95 7.87
N SER A 162 -22.58 16.67 8.42
CA SER A 162 -23.59 17.71 8.66
C SER A 162 -23.17 18.73 9.73
N SER A 163 -22.20 18.39 10.57
CA SER A 163 -21.74 19.19 11.70
C SER A 163 -20.50 20.04 11.41
N SER A 164 -19.88 19.91 10.26
CA SER A 164 -18.64 20.63 9.91
C SER A 164 -18.59 20.95 8.42
N SER A 165 -17.96 22.05 8.05
CA SER A 165 -17.57 22.34 6.68
C SER A 165 -16.36 21.51 6.28
N GLY A 166 -16.13 21.40 4.98
CA GLY A 166 -15.04 20.60 4.43
C GLY A 166 -15.47 19.19 4.08
N VAL A 167 -14.56 18.44 3.51
CA VAL A 167 -14.81 17.11 2.97
C VAL A 167 -13.73 16.12 3.38
N LEU A 168 -14.12 14.86 3.48
CA LEU A 168 -13.23 13.72 3.47
C LEU A 168 -13.43 12.97 2.16
N CYS A 169 -12.36 12.75 1.43
CA CYS A 169 -12.41 12.07 0.14
C CYS A 169 -11.56 10.81 0.16
N LEU A 170 -12.00 9.81 -0.63
CA LEU A 170 -11.25 8.60 -0.91
C LEU A 170 -11.18 8.42 -2.43
N GLN A 171 -10.02 8.02 -2.92
CA GLN A 171 -9.83 7.65 -4.32
C GLN A 171 -9.23 6.27 -4.42
N LEU A 172 -9.93 5.37 -5.11
CA LEU A 172 -9.49 4.01 -5.40
C LEU A 172 -8.86 3.97 -6.79
N SER A 173 -7.68 3.34 -6.89
CA SER A 173 -7.04 2.98 -8.16
C SER A 173 -6.65 1.51 -8.12
N VAL A 174 -6.98 0.74 -9.16
CA VAL A 174 -6.64 -0.69 -9.27
C VAL A 174 -5.58 -0.87 -10.35
N PHE A 175 -4.54 -1.65 -10.06
CA PHE A 175 -3.38 -1.78 -10.93
C PHE A 175 -3.46 -3.03 -11.82
N LYS A 176 -3.05 -2.86 -13.09
CA LYS A 176 -2.94 -3.95 -14.07
C LYS A 176 -1.61 -4.68 -13.98
N THR A 177 -0.55 -3.94 -13.64
CA THR A 177 0.85 -4.39 -13.66
C THR A 177 1.55 -3.97 -12.40
N ASP A 178 2.71 -4.55 -12.17
CA ASP A 178 3.62 -4.08 -11.13
C ASP A 178 4.20 -2.70 -11.52
N GLY A 179 4.38 -1.84 -10.53
CA GLY A 179 4.88 -0.49 -10.78
C GLY A 179 4.92 0.40 -9.53
N ARG A 180 4.90 1.71 -9.77
CA ARG A 180 4.83 2.72 -8.70
C ARG A 180 3.65 3.66 -8.90
N GLY A 181 3.00 4.02 -7.80
CA GLY A 181 1.91 4.99 -7.77
C GLY A 181 2.35 6.38 -8.25
N GLN A 182 1.40 7.15 -8.77
CA GLN A 182 1.65 8.51 -9.23
C GLN A 182 1.59 9.54 -8.10
N THR A 183 0.79 9.27 -7.07
CA THR A 183 0.61 10.14 -5.90
C THR A 183 1.64 9.81 -4.82
N TRP A 184 2.10 10.83 -4.11
CA TRP A 184 3.02 10.65 -2.99
C TRP A 184 2.42 9.76 -1.89
N PRO A 185 3.21 8.89 -1.28
CA PRO A 185 4.68 8.69 -1.38
C PRO A 185 5.12 7.77 -2.52
N ARG A 186 4.34 7.60 -3.60
CA ARG A 186 4.63 6.76 -4.76
C ARG A 186 4.94 5.32 -4.38
N LEU A 187 3.97 4.71 -3.71
CA LEU A 187 4.09 3.33 -3.22
C LEU A 187 4.38 2.36 -4.36
N LEU A 188 5.28 1.42 -4.11
CA LEU A 188 5.48 0.27 -4.98
C LEU A 188 4.24 -0.62 -4.92
N HIS A 189 3.64 -0.92 -6.05
CA HIS A 189 2.44 -1.74 -6.15
C HIS A 189 2.64 -2.96 -7.06
N THR A 190 1.77 -3.93 -6.91
CA THR A 190 1.71 -5.11 -7.79
C THR A 190 0.36 -5.15 -8.52
N ALA A 191 0.28 -5.98 -9.56
CA ALA A 191 -0.96 -6.31 -10.25
C ALA A 191 -2.02 -6.93 -9.33
N ASN A 192 -1.64 -7.36 -8.11
CA ASN A 192 -2.51 -7.93 -7.10
C ASN A 192 -2.96 -6.91 -6.05
N SER A 193 -2.76 -5.63 -6.28
CA SER A 193 -3.07 -4.58 -5.32
C SER A 193 -3.89 -3.45 -5.92
N SER A 194 -4.52 -2.70 -5.04
CA SER A 194 -5.16 -1.42 -5.29
C SER A 194 -4.60 -0.37 -4.35
N GLN A 195 -4.70 0.89 -4.72
CA GLN A 195 -4.32 2.03 -3.90
C GLN A 195 -5.57 2.80 -3.48
N LEU A 196 -5.63 3.13 -2.20
CA LEU A 196 -6.56 4.12 -1.67
C LEU A 196 -5.77 5.34 -1.23
N GLU A 197 -6.16 6.48 -1.77
CA GLU A 197 -5.72 7.78 -1.32
C GLU A 197 -6.86 8.41 -0.53
N VAL A 198 -6.57 8.85 0.69
CA VAL A 198 -7.54 9.44 1.61
C VAL A 198 -7.06 10.85 1.93
N TRP A 199 -7.96 11.84 1.85
CA TRP A 199 -7.62 13.19 2.26
C TRP A 199 -8.79 13.92 2.90
N ILE A 200 -8.43 14.81 3.81
CA ILE A 200 -9.31 15.78 4.44
C ILE A 200 -8.98 17.14 3.82
N ASP A 201 -9.99 17.87 3.37
CA ASP A 201 -9.82 19.20 2.79
C ASP A 201 -10.85 20.17 3.36
N GLY A 202 -10.36 21.27 3.94
CA GLY A 202 -11.19 22.36 4.45
C GLY A 202 -12.06 22.00 5.65
N LEU A 203 -11.88 20.83 6.28
CA LEU A 203 -12.56 20.49 7.53
C LEU A 203 -12.13 21.48 8.59
N LEU A 204 -13.10 22.17 9.22
CA LEU A 204 -12.80 23.12 10.29
C LEU A 204 -12.44 22.36 11.56
N PRO A 205 -11.22 22.54 12.10
CA PRO A 205 -10.83 21.91 13.35
C PRO A 205 -11.59 22.53 14.52
N ARG A 206 -11.90 21.72 15.52
CA ARG A 206 -12.61 22.13 16.74
C ARG A 206 -11.72 22.92 17.71
N ALA A 207 -10.39 22.76 17.56
CA ALA A 207 -9.40 23.50 18.32
C ALA A 207 -8.26 23.99 17.42
N THR A 208 -7.48 24.96 17.90
CA THR A 208 -6.33 25.50 17.16
C THR A 208 -5.18 24.50 17.06
N ARG A 209 -5.07 23.58 18.00
CA ARG A 209 -4.04 22.52 18.06
C ARG A 209 -4.60 21.14 17.72
N SER A 210 -5.66 21.11 16.92
CA SER A 210 -6.25 19.85 16.50
C SER A 210 -5.29 19.01 15.67
N ARG A 211 -5.24 17.72 16.04
CA ARG A 211 -4.67 16.64 15.25
C ARG A 211 -5.74 15.59 14.96
N PHE A 212 -5.54 14.87 13.88
CA PHE A 212 -6.49 13.86 13.43
C PHE A 212 -5.88 12.46 13.49
N LEU A 213 -6.75 11.47 13.64
CA LEU A 213 -6.45 10.06 13.44
C LEU A 213 -7.63 9.39 12.74
N LEU A 214 -7.30 8.42 11.90
CA LEU A 214 -8.27 7.66 11.12
C LEU A 214 -8.38 6.26 11.69
N GLU A 215 -9.59 5.83 12.01
CA GLU A 215 -9.86 4.45 12.42
C GLU A 215 -10.22 3.61 11.21
N LEU A 216 -9.47 2.52 11.03
CA LEU A 216 -9.72 1.48 10.07
C LEU A 216 -10.17 0.22 10.77
N GLN A 217 -11.08 -0.51 10.14
CA GLN A 217 -11.49 -1.83 10.57
C GLN A 217 -11.28 -2.81 9.43
N ALA A 218 -10.59 -3.90 9.71
CA ALA A 218 -10.39 -4.98 8.74
C ALA A 218 -11.25 -6.18 9.15
N VAL A 219 -12.04 -6.64 8.20
CA VAL A 219 -12.88 -7.83 8.35
C VAL A 219 -12.34 -8.89 7.42
N GLY A 220 -12.14 -10.10 7.91
CA GLY A 220 -11.63 -11.17 7.07
C GLY A 220 -11.74 -12.52 7.78
N GLY A 221 -12.78 -13.24 7.54
CA GLY A 221 -13.10 -14.61 7.96
C GLY A 221 -11.97 -15.40 8.68
N ALA A 222 -11.56 -16.53 8.12
CA ALA A 222 -10.49 -17.37 8.68
C ALA A 222 -9.08 -16.73 8.69
N TYR A 223 -8.88 -15.62 7.99
CA TYR A 223 -7.57 -14.96 7.84
C TYR A 223 -7.69 -13.44 8.02
N PRO A 224 -8.02 -12.95 9.22
CA PRO A 224 -8.16 -11.50 9.44
C PRO A 224 -6.80 -10.80 9.39
N LEU A 225 -6.81 -9.51 9.05
CA LEU A 225 -5.64 -8.63 9.18
C LEU A 225 -5.41 -8.35 10.67
N SER A 226 -4.56 -9.14 11.31
CA SER A 226 -4.42 -9.17 12.77
C SER A 226 -3.09 -8.63 13.29
N ARG A 227 -2.09 -8.41 12.42
CA ARG A 227 -0.73 -8.07 12.82
C ARG A 227 -0.14 -6.99 11.92
N VAL A 228 0.52 -5.99 12.51
CA VAL A 228 1.34 -5.02 11.77
C VAL A 228 2.82 -5.36 11.91
N GLU A 229 3.49 -5.43 10.77
CA GLU A 229 4.93 -5.60 10.66
C GLU A 229 5.55 -4.32 10.09
N VAL A 230 6.66 -3.88 10.69
CA VAL A 230 7.39 -2.72 10.18
C VAL A 230 8.67 -3.21 9.49
N HIS A 231 8.75 -2.97 8.19
CA HIS A 231 9.88 -3.34 7.37
C HIS A 231 10.76 -2.13 7.07
N ARG A 232 12.07 -2.39 6.91
CA ARG A 232 12.98 -1.36 6.41
C ARG A 232 12.75 -1.19 4.91
N SER A 233 12.65 0.06 4.47
CA SER A 233 12.57 0.45 3.07
C SER A 233 13.89 1.09 2.67
N ILE A 234 14.20 1.11 1.39
CA ILE A 234 15.32 1.88 0.85
C ILE A 234 14.88 3.32 0.59
N ASP A 235 15.81 4.26 0.77
CA ASP A 235 15.62 5.64 0.36
C ASP A 235 15.99 5.77 -1.12
N ASP A 236 15.04 6.18 -1.94
CA ASP A 236 15.22 6.32 -3.38
C ASP A 236 14.59 7.64 -3.89
N GLU A 237 14.69 7.89 -5.19
CA GLU A 237 14.14 9.10 -5.83
C GLU A 237 12.61 9.22 -5.71
N TYR A 238 11.90 8.11 -5.44
CA TYR A 238 10.44 8.08 -5.33
C TYR A 238 9.96 8.36 -3.90
N THR A 239 10.75 7.93 -2.92
CA THR A 239 10.38 8.03 -1.49
C THR A 239 11.57 8.49 -0.64
N PRO A 240 12.18 9.65 -0.95
CA PRO A 240 13.39 10.11 -0.26
C PRO A 240 13.14 10.29 1.24
N SER A 241 14.12 9.86 2.04
CA SER A 241 14.10 9.95 3.51
C SER A 241 13.01 9.11 4.21
N ILE A 242 12.32 8.22 3.51
CA ILE A 242 11.31 7.34 4.08
C ILE A 242 11.80 5.90 4.12
N PHE A 243 12.44 5.52 5.22
CA PHE A 243 13.14 4.23 5.36
C PHE A 243 12.29 3.10 5.95
N LYS A 244 10.99 3.28 6.08
CA LYS A 244 10.08 2.31 6.68
C LYS A 244 8.84 2.10 5.82
N ALA A 245 8.30 0.87 5.85
CA ALA A 245 6.97 0.53 5.37
C ALA A 245 6.27 -0.28 6.45
N SER A 246 5.00 0.03 6.70
CA SER A 246 4.15 -0.72 7.63
C SER A 246 3.23 -1.64 6.83
N HIS A 247 3.20 -2.91 7.21
CA HIS A 247 2.39 -3.96 6.58
C HIS A 247 1.42 -4.53 7.62
N TRP A 248 0.15 -4.23 7.48
CA TRP A 248 -0.92 -4.89 8.22
C TRP A 248 -1.31 -6.13 7.45
N VAL A 249 -1.03 -7.29 7.98
CA VAL A 249 -1.09 -8.55 7.23
C VAL A 249 -2.05 -9.54 7.85
N SER A 250 -2.65 -10.36 6.98
CA SER A 250 -3.37 -11.54 7.35
C SER A 250 -2.40 -12.73 7.40
N ALA A 251 -2.47 -13.51 8.46
CA ALA A 251 -1.71 -14.75 8.55
C ALA A 251 -2.59 -15.83 9.21
N ALA A 252 -2.58 -17.02 8.62
CA ALA A 252 -3.14 -18.19 9.30
C ALA A 252 -2.29 -18.49 10.53
N ASN A 253 -2.93 -18.94 11.62
CA ASN A 253 -2.22 -19.37 12.83
C ASN A 253 -1.15 -20.42 12.48
N GLY A 254 0.12 -20.06 12.72
CA GLY A 254 1.27 -20.95 12.46
C GLY A 254 1.77 -20.97 11.01
N SER A 255 1.24 -20.16 10.11
CA SER A 255 1.72 -20.02 8.73
C SER A 255 2.42 -18.67 8.53
N SER A 256 3.52 -18.67 7.77
CA SER A 256 4.15 -17.46 7.24
C SER A 256 3.47 -16.96 5.95
N ASP A 257 2.44 -17.68 5.48
CA ASP A 257 1.77 -17.39 4.22
C ASP A 257 0.77 -16.25 4.39
N VAL A 258 1.10 -15.09 3.85
CA VAL A 258 0.26 -13.89 3.89
C VAL A 258 -0.80 -13.98 2.79
N ARG A 259 -2.09 -13.89 3.15
CA ARG A 259 -3.22 -13.97 2.21
C ARG A 259 -3.64 -12.62 1.67
N SER A 260 -3.61 -11.60 2.52
CA SER A 260 -3.93 -10.22 2.14
C SER A 260 -3.12 -9.24 3.00
N PHE A 261 -3.01 -8.02 2.53
CA PHE A 261 -2.27 -6.97 3.21
C PHE A 261 -2.87 -5.59 3.01
N VAL A 262 -2.57 -4.72 3.96
CA VAL A 262 -2.70 -3.27 3.87
C VAL A 262 -1.32 -2.69 4.12
N GLN A 263 -0.77 -1.92 3.17
CA GLN A 263 0.59 -1.40 3.24
C GLN A 263 0.60 0.11 3.11
N TRP A 264 1.41 0.78 3.92
CA TRP A 264 1.66 2.21 3.78
C TRP A 264 3.09 2.57 4.19
N LYS A 265 3.57 3.73 3.73
CA LYS A 265 4.74 4.39 4.32
C LYS A 265 4.28 5.30 5.47
N PRO A 266 5.07 5.43 6.57
CA PRO A 266 4.66 6.20 7.75
C PRO A 266 4.75 7.72 7.51
N VAL A 267 4.07 8.19 6.48
CA VAL A 267 4.04 9.59 6.03
C VAL A 267 2.66 9.98 5.55
N ALA A 268 2.27 11.20 5.84
CA ALA A 268 1.12 11.90 5.30
C ALA A 268 1.57 13.26 4.78
N TYR A 269 0.73 13.96 4.03
CA TYR A 269 1.08 15.24 3.42
C TYR A 269 0.06 16.30 3.76
N ARG A 270 0.53 17.53 3.96
CA ARG A 270 -0.28 18.68 4.38
C ARG A 270 -0.76 19.56 3.23
N ARG A 271 -0.52 19.16 1.98
CA ARG A 271 -1.00 19.82 0.74
C ARG A 271 -1.34 18.82 -0.33
N SER A 272 -2.21 19.21 -1.25
CA SER A 272 -2.64 18.38 -2.37
C SER A 272 -1.56 18.15 -3.43
N ASP A 273 -0.63 19.12 -3.57
CA ASP A 273 0.58 18.99 -4.41
C ASP A 273 1.79 19.21 -3.50
N PRO A 274 2.21 18.16 -2.76
CA PRO A 274 3.17 18.31 -1.69
C PRO A 274 4.61 18.36 -2.18
N ALA A 275 5.37 19.33 -1.67
CA ALA A 275 6.83 19.25 -1.62
C ALA A 275 7.27 18.37 -0.43
N LEU A 276 8.56 18.06 -0.37
CA LEU A 276 9.10 17.20 0.70
C LEU A 276 8.90 17.80 2.10
N GLU A 277 8.96 19.13 2.24
CA GLU A 277 8.72 19.87 3.47
C GLU A 277 7.27 19.82 3.96
N GLU A 278 6.33 19.41 3.10
CA GLU A 278 4.93 19.24 3.47
C GLU A 278 4.61 17.83 4.00
N ALA A 279 5.62 16.96 4.02
CA ALA A 279 5.50 15.64 4.64
C ALA A 279 5.38 15.78 6.16
N THR A 280 4.53 14.97 6.76
CA THR A 280 4.38 14.81 8.21
C THR A 280 4.35 13.32 8.55
N PRO A 281 5.01 12.87 9.63
CA PRO A 281 4.96 11.48 10.02
C PRO A 281 3.56 11.02 10.34
N CYS A 282 3.28 9.73 10.12
CA CYS A 282 2.12 9.07 10.70
C CYS A 282 2.56 7.85 11.51
N SER A 283 1.83 7.58 12.57
CA SER A 283 2.01 6.42 13.44
C SER A 283 0.74 5.58 13.45
N HIS A 284 0.84 4.35 13.95
CA HIS A 284 -0.32 3.47 14.06
C HIS A 284 -0.39 2.83 15.44
N SER A 285 -1.60 2.49 15.86
CA SER A 285 -1.81 1.64 17.04
C SER A 285 -1.55 0.17 16.69
N GLU A 286 -1.42 -0.68 17.71
CA GLU A 286 -1.52 -2.11 17.50
C GLU A 286 -2.96 -2.49 17.08
N PRO A 287 -3.12 -3.45 16.15
CA PRO A 287 -4.44 -3.97 15.81
C PRO A 287 -5.11 -4.60 17.02
N ARG A 288 -6.39 -4.26 17.23
CA ARG A 288 -7.17 -4.80 18.35
C ARG A 288 -8.41 -5.51 17.81
N TRP A 289 -8.66 -6.70 18.33
CA TRP A 289 -9.90 -7.39 18.04
C TRP A 289 -11.11 -6.56 18.48
N GLN A 290 -12.13 -6.55 17.63
CA GLN A 290 -13.39 -5.84 17.85
C GLN A 290 -14.57 -6.74 17.50
N SER A 291 -15.75 -6.44 18.05
CA SER A 291 -16.97 -7.13 17.64
C SER A 291 -17.32 -6.78 16.20
N GLY A 292 -17.44 -7.81 15.36
CA GLY A 292 -17.81 -7.64 13.96
C GLY A 292 -19.23 -7.10 13.73
N GLU A 293 -20.13 -7.22 14.71
CA GLU A 293 -21.49 -6.71 14.62
C GLU A 293 -21.54 -5.19 14.40
N THR A 294 -20.68 -4.43 15.12
CA THR A 294 -20.60 -2.98 14.96
C THR A 294 -20.08 -2.58 13.59
N THR A 295 -19.12 -3.33 13.05
CA THR A 295 -18.55 -3.10 11.71
C THR A 295 -19.55 -3.44 10.63
N ALA A 296 -20.25 -4.54 10.74
CA ALA A 296 -21.34 -4.91 9.83
C ALA A 296 -22.47 -3.87 9.84
N ALA A 297 -22.87 -3.39 11.01
CA ALA A 297 -23.88 -2.34 11.11
C ALA A 297 -23.43 -1.03 10.44
N ALA A 298 -22.13 -0.71 10.47
CA ALA A 298 -21.57 0.47 9.85
C ALA A 298 -21.40 0.36 8.33
N SER A 299 -21.09 -0.84 7.79
CA SER A 299 -20.76 -1.05 6.38
C SER A 299 -21.77 -1.95 5.68
N GLY A 300 -22.43 -1.41 4.64
CA GLY A 300 -23.35 -2.20 3.82
C GLY A 300 -22.69 -3.35 3.07
N LEU A 301 -21.43 -3.19 2.64
CA LEU A 301 -20.69 -4.27 1.96
C LEU A 301 -20.35 -5.42 2.90
N VAL A 302 -19.86 -5.12 4.10
CA VAL A 302 -19.54 -6.15 5.10
C VAL A 302 -20.82 -6.91 5.45
N GLN A 303 -21.92 -6.18 5.72
CA GLN A 303 -23.19 -6.78 6.06
C GLN A 303 -23.76 -7.66 4.94
N ALA A 304 -23.52 -7.28 3.68
CA ALA A 304 -24.06 -8.00 2.52
C ALA A 304 -23.29 -9.27 2.16
N PHE A 305 -22.00 -9.34 2.50
CA PHE A 305 -21.10 -10.39 2.03
C PHE A 305 -20.74 -11.42 3.10
N ASP A 306 -20.46 -10.97 4.31
CA ASP A 306 -19.83 -11.85 5.32
C ASP A 306 -20.71 -12.01 6.56
N SER A 307 -20.85 -13.27 7.01
CA SER A 307 -21.53 -13.62 8.24
C SER A 307 -20.55 -13.97 9.38
N ASP A 308 -19.27 -14.23 9.05
CA ASP A 308 -18.24 -14.58 10.02
C ASP A 308 -17.24 -13.40 10.14
N LEU A 309 -17.43 -12.60 11.17
CA LEU A 309 -16.92 -11.25 11.27
C LEU A 309 -15.76 -11.12 12.27
N ASP A 310 -14.68 -11.88 12.07
CA ASP A 310 -13.45 -11.56 12.78
C ASP A 310 -12.92 -10.21 12.32
N THR A 311 -13.00 -9.23 13.23
CA THR A 311 -12.68 -7.83 12.94
C THR A 311 -11.54 -7.36 13.81
N PHE A 312 -10.59 -6.66 13.19
CA PHE A 312 -9.52 -5.94 13.88
C PHE A 312 -9.57 -4.46 13.54
N GLY A 313 -9.52 -3.63 14.58
CA GLY A 313 -9.43 -2.17 14.43
C GLY A 313 -8.01 -1.67 14.56
N LEU A 314 -7.66 -0.65 13.78
CA LEU A 314 -6.36 0.00 13.78
C LEU A 314 -6.56 1.51 13.61
N ASN A 315 -5.85 2.30 14.43
CA ASN A 315 -5.82 3.75 14.32
C ASN A 315 -4.54 4.21 13.65
N VAL A 316 -4.65 5.10 12.68
CA VAL A 316 -3.52 5.81 12.07
C VAL A 316 -3.57 7.27 12.50
N SER A 317 -2.55 7.72 13.25
CA SER A 317 -2.42 9.08 13.78
C SER A 317 -1.47 9.90 12.92
N PHE A 318 -1.78 11.18 12.72
CA PHE A 318 -1.04 12.07 11.84
C PHE A 318 -0.37 13.21 12.62
N GLY A 319 0.92 13.44 12.31
CA GLY A 319 1.73 14.48 12.90
C GLY A 319 2.69 13.99 13.99
N LEU A 320 3.62 14.85 14.35
CA LEU A 320 4.63 14.65 15.39
C LEU A 320 4.67 15.86 16.30
N ALA A 321 5.12 15.66 17.54
CA ALA A 321 5.39 16.74 18.49
C ALA A 321 6.36 17.78 17.88
N GLY A 322 6.06 19.06 18.03
CA GLY A 322 6.83 20.16 17.46
C GLY A 322 6.54 20.47 15.98
N GLU A 323 5.69 19.67 15.29
CA GLU A 323 5.30 19.94 13.91
C GLU A 323 4.01 20.78 13.83
N PRO A 324 3.80 21.51 12.71
CA PRO A 324 2.59 22.31 12.52
C PRO A 324 1.32 21.48 12.64
N PHE A 325 0.33 22.03 13.33
CA PHE A 325 -1.00 21.45 13.45
C PHE A 325 -1.79 21.52 12.13
N TYR A 326 -2.81 20.69 12.01
CA TYR A 326 -3.73 20.65 10.88
C TYR A 326 -4.31 22.01 10.52
N ASN A 327 -4.61 22.84 11.52
CA ASN A 327 -5.20 24.18 11.33
C ASN A 327 -4.36 25.09 10.42
N SER A 328 -3.06 24.84 10.29
CA SER A 328 -2.15 25.66 9.45
C SER A 328 -2.46 25.54 7.96
N THR A 329 -2.80 24.36 7.46
CA THR A 329 -3.05 24.10 6.04
C THR A 329 -4.48 23.69 5.74
N LYS A 330 -5.20 23.16 6.74
CA LYS A 330 -6.55 22.55 6.62
C LYS A 330 -6.64 21.46 5.56
N PHE A 331 -5.52 20.81 5.30
CA PHE A 331 -5.39 19.69 4.38
C PHE A 331 -4.53 18.61 5.00
N LEU A 332 -4.91 17.37 4.75
CA LEU A 332 -4.13 16.20 5.13
C LEU A 332 -4.45 15.07 4.18
N SER A 333 -3.43 14.46 3.57
CA SER A 333 -3.60 13.25 2.73
C SER A 333 -2.71 12.12 3.20
N TRP A 334 -3.19 10.90 2.98
CA TRP A 334 -2.52 9.65 3.30
C TRP A 334 -2.84 8.60 2.25
N THR A 335 -1.85 7.77 1.89
CA THR A 335 -1.96 6.78 0.83
C THR A 335 -1.66 5.39 1.36
N VAL A 336 -2.50 4.43 0.98
CA VAL A 336 -2.41 3.05 1.42
C VAL A 336 -2.68 2.08 0.26
N LEU A 337 -1.98 0.94 0.25
CA LEU A 337 -2.23 -0.17 -0.66
C LEU A 337 -3.04 -1.25 0.05
N VAL A 338 -3.96 -1.87 -0.67
CA VAL A 338 -4.69 -3.06 -0.25
C VAL A 338 -4.52 -4.12 -1.33
N GLY A 339 -4.08 -5.32 -0.95
CA GLY A 339 -3.78 -6.35 -1.93
C GLY A 339 -3.82 -7.77 -1.39
N VAL A 340 -3.59 -8.71 -2.30
CA VAL A 340 -3.55 -10.16 -2.05
C VAL A 340 -2.12 -10.68 -2.15
N GLY A 341 -1.79 -11.65 -1.31
CA GLY A 341 -0.45 -12.22 -1.21
C GLY A 341 0.49 -11.37 -0.35
N SER A 342 1.79 -11.49 -0.59
CA SER A 342 2.80 -10.74 0.16
C SER A 342 2.89 -9.30 -0.29
N PRO A 343 3.02 -8.34 0.65
CA PRO A 343 3.22 -6.94 0.32
C PRO A 343 4.46 -6.73 -0.55
N PRO A 344 4.43 -5.81 -1.53
CA PRO A 344 5.61 -5.48 -2.31
C PRO A 344 6.68 -4.82 -1.45
N VAL A 345 7.94 -5.23 -1.65
CA VAL A 345 9.09 -4.72 -0.90
C VAL A 345 10.04 -4.01 -1.86
N ASP A 346 10.49 -2.82 -1.47
CA ASP A 346 11.50 -2.08 -2.21
C ASP A 346 12.79 -2.90 -2.32
N SER A 347 13.32 -3.01 -3.54
CA SER A 347 14.58 -3.66 -3.83
C SER A 347 15.43 -2.78 -4.75
N PHE A 348 16.75 -2.90 -4.65
CA PHE A 348 17.62 -2.21 -5.59
C PHE A 348 17.40 -2.74 -7.00
N SER A 349 17.32 -1.82 -7.96
CA SER A 349 17.26 -2.22 -9.37
C SER A 349 18.50 -3.03 -9.76
N PRO A 350 18.40 -3.98 -10.69
CA PRO A 350 19.55 -4.76 -11.17
C PRO A 350 20.70 -3.87 -11.66
N LEU A 351 20.38 -2.70 -12.24
CA LEU A 351 21.37 -1.72 -12.68
C LEU A 351 22.14 -1.14 -11.51
N VAL A 352 21.44 -0.73 -10.43
CA VAL A 352 22.06 -0.20 -9.22
C VAL A 352 22.95 -1.25 -8.55
N VAL A 353 22.47 -2.49 -8.46
CA VAL A 353 23.28 -3.63 -7.95
C VAL A 353 24.54 -3.83 -8.79
N ALA A 354 24.43 -3.78 -10.13
CA ALA A 354 25.57 -3.89 -11.02
C ALA A 354 26.57 -2.73 -10.83
N ILE A 355 26.10 -1.50 -10.74
CA ILE A 355 26.96 -0.31 -10.47
C ILE A 355 27.67 -0.46 -9.13
N MET A 356 26.98 -0.87 -8.07
CA MET A 356 27.59 -1.12 -6.77
C MET A 356 28.62 -2.25 -6.84
N ALA A 357 28.30 -3.35 -7.50
CA ALA A 357 29.22 -4.48 -7.64
C ALA A 357 30.50 -4.09 -8.39
N VAL A 358 30.37 -3.33 -9.49
CA VAL A 358 31.53 -2.83 -10.25
C VAL A 358 32.28 -1.77 -9.44
N GLY A 359 31.60 -0.81 -8.85
CA GLY A 359 32.23 0.28 -8.09
C GLY A 359 32.99 -0.20 -6.86
N LEU A 360 32.43 -1.11 -6.08
CA LEU A 360 33.05 -1.69 -4.91
C LEU A 360 33.96 -2.86 -5.22
N GLY A 361 33.63 -3.69 -6.20
CA GLY A 361 34.38 -4.87 -6.59
C GLY A 361 35.69 -4.53 -7.31
N THR A 362 35.69 -3.53 -8.20
CA THR A 362 36.87 -3.15 -8.98
C THR A 362 38.09 -2.82 -8.12
N PRO A 363 38.01 -1.98 -7.09
CA PRO A 363 39.17 -1.70 -6.20
C PRO A 363 39.67 -2.96 -5.51
N VAL A 364 38.79 -3.85 -5.06
CA VAL A 364 39.20 -5.09 -4.39
C VAL A 364 39.95 -6.01 -5.37
N VAL A 365 39.43 -6.16 -6.59
CA VAL A 365 40.09 -6.96 -7.64
C VAL A 365 41.46 -6.37 -7.98
N LEU A 366 41.55 -5.06 -8.11
CA LEU A 366 42.82 -4.39 -8.39
C LEU A 366 43.84 -4.59 -7.25
N LEU A 367 43.41 -4.53 -6.00
CA LEU A 367 44.27 -4.80 -4.83
C LEU A 367 44.75 -6.26 -4.83
N LEU A 368 43.89 -7.20 -5.10
CA LEU A 368 44.22 -8.62 -5.17
C LEU A 368 45.20 -8.91 -6.33
N LEU A 369 44.93 -8.39 -7.54
CA LEU A 369 45.80 -8.55 -8.70
C LEU A 369 47.15 -7.85 -8.50
N GLY A 370 47.15 -6.63 -7.94
CA GLY A 370 48.36 -5.89 -7.61
C GLY A 370 49.18 -6.61 -6.54
N GLY A 371 48.54 -7.12 -5.50
CA GLY A 371 49.22 -7.94 -4.47
C GLY A 371 49.81 -9.22 -5.04
N LEU A 372 49.08 -9.93 -5.88
CA LEU A 372 49.55 -11.13 -6.56
C LEU A 372 50.74 -10.82 -7.48
N TRP A 373 50.64 -9.74 -8.26
CA TRP A 373 51.75 -9.25 -9.11
C TRP A 373 53.00 -8.97 -8.33
N VAL A 374 52.91 -8.24 -7.20
CA VAL A 374 54.05 -7.93 -6.33
C VAL A 374 54.67 -9.20 -5.75
N CYS A 375 53.84 -10.16 -5.29
CA CYS A 375 54.33 -11.44 -4.78
C CYS A 375 55.04 -12.27 -5.84
N LEU A 376 54.53 -12.34 -7.07
CA LEU A 376 55.15 -13.04 -8.17
C LEU A 376 56.43 -12.37 -8.64
N SER A 377 56.47 -11.04 -8.71
CA SER A 377 57.67 -10.26 -9.09
C SER A 377 58.80 -10.41 -8.06
N LYS A 378 58.47 -10.41 -6.74
CA LYS A 378 59.48 -10.72 -5.72
C LYS A 378 60.04 -12.11 -5.83
N LYS A 379 59.18 -13.10 -6.03
CA LYS A 379 59.61 -14.51 -6.21
C LYS A 379 60.52 -14.72 -7.45
N ALA A 380 60.26 -13.97 -8.52
CA ALA A 380 61.11 -13.97 -9.72
C ALA A 380 62.46 -13.27 -9.50
N ALA A 381 62.49 -12.21 -8.68
CA ALA A 381 63.74 -11.49 -8.33
C ALA A 381 64.64 -12.33 -7.41
N ASP A 382 64.10 -13.04 -6.44
CA ASP A 382 64.85 -13.94 -5.55
C ASP A 382 65.41 -15.17 -6.26
N SER A 383 64.83 -15.59 -7.38
CA SER A 383 65.35 -16.72 -8.17
C SER A 383 66.51 -16.36 -9.10
N THR A 384 66.85 -15.05 -9.25
CA THR A 384 67.96 -14.56 -10.08
C THR A 384 69.23 -14.22 -9.31
N THR A 385 69.24 -14.28 -7.99
CA THR A 385 70.43 -14.19 -7.17
C THR A 385 70.98 -15.57 -6.87
N ALA A 386 71.39 -16.27 -7.94
CA ALA A 386 72.26 -17.43 -7.79
C ALA A 386 73.65 -16.95 -7.37
N TYR A 387 74.06 -17.32 -6.19
CA TYR A 387 75.34 -17.05 -5.59
C TYR A 387 76.41 -17.73 -6.46
N GLU A 388 77.30 -16.94 -7.07
CA GLU A 388 78.50 -17.43 -7.70
C GLU A 388 79.58 -17.54 -6.65
N PRO A 389 80.11 -18.74 -6.31
CA PRO A 389 81.15 -18.87 -5.34
C PRO A 389 82.46 -18.37 -5.96
N ILE A 390 83.16 -17.41 -5.34
CA ILE A 390 84.47 -16.97 -5.68
C ILE A 390 85.46 -18.05 -5.20
N ASN A 391 86.18 -18.68 -6.14
CA ASN A 391 87.36 -19.47 -5.92
C ASN A 391 88.61 -18.56 -6.03
#